data_fe921c8545a4bdaa7bacc7a23fab3e4d
#
_entry.id   fe921c8545a4bdaa7bacc7a23fab3e4d
#
_cell.length_a   1.000
_cell.length_b   1.000
_cell.length_c   1.000
_cell.angle_alpha   90.00
_cell.angle_beta   90.00
_cell.angle_gamma   90.00
#
_symmetry.space_group_name_H-M   'P 1'
#
loop_
_entity.id
_entity.type
_entity.pdbx_description
1 polymer ?
#
loop_
_entity_poly.entity_id
_entity_poly.type
_entity_poly.pdbx_seq_one_letter_code
_entity_poly.pdbx_strand_id
1 'polypeptide(L)'
;MTSLSSTVNRPVTSTGTLQHRYGIALALVISLFFAWGLTYGLLDVLNKHFQQTLSVSRMESALLQACYFGAYFLVAIPSGAYVNRYGYKRGILLGLVVFAIGALMFVPATAYNRFAPFLLALFVLASGAACLETAANPYVTVLGAPEGGARRLNLAQAFTGLGSFAGPIIGGLFFFRDGATFVSSMGSVRLTYVAIAAVVLLLAAAFWRAHLPEIEDSETLTEPLKYVAPLRQQRRFIFSVFAQFFYFSAQVGIAAFFINYATEHWAGLPVHSAAFMLSGGMIAFTVGRFLSTGFMHRFQPGSLLAVYALVSLVLCLFVVAGLGPVSVIALMVVFFFESIMFPTIFALGVKDLGHRTKQAASFQVMALFGGAVAPLCMGAIADRVGISAAYLVPAACFAIVFGFAMFNRRQSSVVSQ
;
A
#
# COMPACT_ATOMS: atom_id res chain seq x y z
N MET A 1 6.87 67.33 -22.14
CA MET A 1 7.59 66.07 -22.19
C MET A 1 6.73 65.06 -21.47
N THR A 2 5.94 64.33 -22.20
CA THR A 2 4.91 63.41 -21.74
C THR A 2 5.48 62.01 -21.59
N SER A 3 5.47 61.48 -20.39
CA SER A 3 5.85 60.08 -20.10
C SER A 3 4.67 59.15 -20.36
N LEU A 4 4.76 58.33 -21.39
CA LEU A 4 3.86 57.21 -21.67
C LEU A 4 4.15 56.05 -20.71
N SER A 5 3.27 55.83 -19.73
CA SER A 5 3.24 54.58 -18.92
C SER A 5 2.50 53.52 -19.73
N SER A 6 3.22 52.59 -20.32
CA SER A 6 2.64 51.39 -20.92
C SER A 6 2.21 50.42 -19.81
N THR A 7 0.93 50.39 -19.45
CA THR A 7 0.28 49.32 -18.68
C THR A 7 0.25 48.07 -19.53
N VAL A 8 1.17 47.15 -19.26
CA VAL A 8 1.12 45.77 -19.76
C VAL A 8 -0.06 45.08 -19.10
N ASN A 9 -1.16 44.98 -19.84
CA ASN A 9 -2.34 44.22 -19.48
C ASN A 9 -1.98 42.72 -19.51
N ARG A 10 -1.55 42.15 -18.36
CA ARG A 10 -1.45 40.69 -18.22
C ARG A 10 -2.86 40.13 -18.17
N PRO A 11 -3.23 39.17 -19.05
CA PRO A 11 -4.54 38.53 -18.96
C PRO A 11 -4.65 37.84 -17.59
N VAL A 12 -5.62 38.27 -16.80
CA VAL A 12 -6.06 37.58 -15.57
C VAL A 12 -6.71 36.29 -16.02
N THR A 13 -5.89 35.27 -16.27
CA THR A 13 -6.40 33.90 -16.43
C THR A 13 -7.02 33.49 -15.13
N SER A 14 -8.33 33.32 -15.16
CA SER A 14 -9.24 33.08 -14.06
C SER A 14 -8.69 32.02 -13.09
N THR A 15 -8.31 32.45 -11.88
CA THR A 15 -7.93 31.59 -10.74
C THR A 15 -8.97 30.50 -10.46
N GLY A 16 -10.24 30.72 -10.78
CA GLY A 16 -11.33 29.76 -10.62
C GLY A 16 -11.26 28.54 -11.56
N THR A 17 -10.83 28.71 -12.82
CA THR A 17 -10.72 27.58 -13.78
C THR A 17 -9.53 26.68 -13.49
N LEU A 18 -8.43 27.22 -13.01
CA LEU A 18 -7.25 26.44 -12.57
C LEU A 18 -7.58 25.64 -11.30
N GLN A 19 -8.23 26.24 -10.33
CA GLN A 19 -8.63 25.60 -9.09
C GLN A 19 -9.64 24.47 -9.32
N HIS A 20 -10.56 24.63 -10.26
CA HIS A 20 -11.51 23.59 -10.67
C HIS A 20 -10.80 22.41 -11.37
N ARG A 21 -9.84 22.66 -12.24
CA ARG A 21 -9.03 21.62 -12.92
C ARG A 21 -8.20 20.78 -11.92
N TYR A 22 -7.61 21.41 -10.92
CA TYR A 22 -6.89 20.70 -9.85
C TYR A 22 -7.83 19.81 -9.00
N GLY A 23 -9.06 20.28 -8.74
CA GLY A 23 -10.06 19.52 -8.00
C GLY A 23 -10.49 18.24 -8.73
N ILE A 24 -10.75 18.31 -10.04
CA ILE A 24 -11.10 17.14 -10.87
C ILE A 24 -9.93 16.14 -10.92
N ALA A 25 -8.71 16.63 -11.15
CA ALA A 25 -7.51 15.78 -11.19
C ALA A 25 -7.32 15.05 -9.84
N LEU A 26 -7.46 15.75 -8.73
CA LEU A 26 -7.35 15.17 -7.39
C LEU A 26 -8.44 14.13 -7.13
N ALA A 27 -9.70 14.41 -7.49
CA ALA A 27 -10.80 13.46 -7.34
C ALA A 27 -10.58 12.18 -8.14
N LEU A 28 -10.12 12.29 -9.39
CA LEU A 28 -9.78 11.14 -10.23
C LEU A 28 -8.66 10.31 -9.61
N VAL A 29 -7.60 10.96 -9.12
CA VAL A 29 -6.49 10.25 -8.49
C VAL A 29 -6.92 9.58 -7.18
N ILE A 30 -7.72 10.24 -6.35
CA ILE A 30 -8.31 9.65 -5.15
C ILE A 30 -9.10 8.36 -5.48
N SER A 31 -9.86 8.36 -6.58
CA SER A 31 -10.60 7.18 -7.03
C SER A 31 -9.68 6.01 -7.42
N LEU A 32 -8.48 6.28 -7.94
CA LEU A 32 -7.46 5.25 -8.20
C LEU A 32 -6.99 4.60 -6.89
N PHE A 33 -6.72 5.40 -5.87
CA PHE A 33 -6.28 4.91 -4.57
C PHE A 33 -7.34 4.01 -3.92
N PHE A 34 -8.62 4.36 -4.05
CA PHE A 34 -9.71 3.50 -3.58
C PHE A 34 -9.76 2.17 -4.34
N ALA A 35 -9.74 2.18 -5.68
CA ALA A 35 -9.78 0.97 -6.50
C ALA A 35 -8.59 0.05 -6.23
N TRP A 36 -7.42 0.63 -6.05
CA TRP A 36 -6.22 -0.09 -5.67
C TRP A 36 -6.32 -0.70 -4.27
N GLY A 37 -6.77 0.08 -3.28
CA GLY A 37 -7.00 -0.40 -1.92
C GLY A 37 -7.99 -1.57 -1.88
N LEU A 38 -9.09 -1.50 -2.65
CA LEU A 38 -10.06 -2.57 -2.76
C LEU A 38 -9.42 -3.89 -3.24
N THR A 39 -8.59 -3.82 -4.27
CA THR A 39 -7.91 -4.99 -4.82
C THR A 39 -6.90 -5.58 -3.84
N TYR A 40 -6.20 -4.70 -3.10
CA TYR A 40 -5.27 -5.11 -2.05
C TYR A 40 -6.01 -5.85 -0.92
N GLY A 41 -7.15 -5.31 -0.44
CA GLY A 41 -7.95 -5.96 0.61
C GLY A 41 -8.57 -7.30 0.15
N LEU A 42 -8.88 -7.46 -1.14
CA LEU A 42 -9.36 -8.72 -1.70
C LEU A 42 -8.26 -9.79 -1.75
N LEU A 43 -6.98 -9.41 -1.87
CA LEU A 43 -5.85 -10.34 -1.93
C LEU A 43 -5.79 -11.23 -0.70
N ASP A 44 -6.01 -10.66 0.49
CA ASP A 44 -5.94 -11.39 1.76
C ASP A 44 -7.09 -12.40 1.90
N VAL A 45 -8.26 -12.05 1.37
CA VAL A 45 -9.43 -12.93 1.35
C VAL A 45 -9.25 -14.05 0.33
N LEU A 46 -8.67 -13.76 -0.84
CA LEU A 46 -8.36 -14.77 -1.85
C LEU A 46 -7.39 -15.83 -1.33
N ASN A 47 -6.45 -15.46 -0.47
CA ASN A 47 -5.54 -16.39 0.16
C ASN A 47 -6.32 -17.54 0.84
N LYS A 48 -7.25 -17.22 1.75
CA LYS A 48 -8.07 -18.23 2.42
C LYS A 48 -9.05 -18.93 1.48
N HIS A 49 -9.64 -18.17 0.55
CA HIS A 49 -10.60 -18.72 -0.41
C HIS A 49 -9.98 -19.82 -1.27
N PHE A 50 -8.76 -19.63 -1.80
CA PHE A 50 -8.10 -20.62 -2.63
C PHE A 50 -7.59 -21.81 -1.82
N GLN A 51 -7.20 -21.64 -0.55
CA GLN A 51 -6.92 -22.76 0.33
C GLN A 51 -8.12 -23.72 0.44
N GLN A 52 -9.33 -23.17 0.56
CA GLN A 52 -10.55 -23.97 0.69
C GLN A 52 -11.05 -24.55 -0.66
N THR A 53 -10.95 -23.77 -1.72
CA THR A 53 -11.57 -24.11 -3.02
C THR A 53 -10.66 -24.94 -3.92
N LEU A 54 -9.34 -24.66 -3.89
CA LEU A 54 -8.32 -25.34 -4.72
C LEU A 54 -7.46 -26.32 -3.90
N SER A 55 -7.74 -26.44 -2.59
CA SER A 55 -7.01 -27.35 -1.68
C SER A 55 -5.48 -27.12 -1.69
N VAL A 56 -5.05 -25.86 -1.87
CA VAL A 56 -3.64 -25.49 -1.82
C VAL A 56 -3.19 -25.30 -0.36
N SER A 57 -1.92 -25.60 -0.08
CA SER A 57 -1.33 -25.38 1.24
C SER A 57 -1.26 -23.89 1.60
N ARG A 58 -1.00 -23.59 2.87
CA ARG A 58 -0.79 -22.20 3.34
C ARG A 58 0.43 -21.55 2.66
N MET A 59 1.50 -22.34 2.48
CA MET A 59 2.69 -21.89 1.78
C MET A 59 2.40 -21.61 0.29
N GLU A 60 1.67 -22.50 -0.37
CA GLU A 60 1.30 -22.29 -1.77
C GLU A 60 0.38 -21.07 -1.92
N SER A 61 -0.61 -20.89 -1.05
CA SER A 61 -1.50 -19.73 -1.10
C SER A 61 -0.77 -18.40 -0.89
N ALA A 62 0.34 -18.38 -0.14
CA ALA A 62 1.18 -17.20 0.04
C ALA A 62 1.89 -16.76 -1.26
N LEU A 63 1.92 -17.61 -2.31
CA LEU A 63 2.37 -17.20 -3.65
C LEU A 63 1.51 -16.08 -4.25
N LEU A 64 0.27 -15.88 -3.75
CA LEU A 64 -0.53 -14.72 -4.14
C LEU A 64 0.18 -13.41 -3.79
N GLN A 65 0.61 -13.28 -2.51
CA GLN A 65 1.34 -12.10 -2.05
C GLN A 65 2.71 -12.02 -2.74
N ALA A 66 3.39 -13.15 -2.92
CA ALA A 66 4.67 -13.19 -3.62
C ALA A 66 4.57 -12.70 -5.06
N CYS A 67 3.55 -13.12 -5.81
CA CYS A 67 3.30 -12.64 -7.17
C CYS A 67 2.92 -11.16 -7.18
N TYR A 68 2.05 -10.72 -6.27
CA TYR A 68 1.62 -9.34 -6.19
C TYR A 68 2.79 -8.40 -5.92
N PHE A 69 3.54 -8.61 -4.84
CA PHE A 69 4.67 -7.73 -4.48
C PHE A 69 5.94 -8.00 -5.29
N GLY A 70 6.08 -9.21 -5.85
CA GLY A 70 7.11 -9.52 -6.84
C GLY A 70 6.97 -8.66 -8.09
N ALA A 71 5.73 -8.41 -8.55
CA ALA A 71 5.45 -7.50 -9.65
C ALA A 71 5.90 -6.06 -9.33
N TYR A 72 5.67 -5.58 -8.11
CA TYR A 72 6.16 -4.26 -7.67
C TYR A 72 7.67 -4.14 -7.76
N PHE A 73 8.39 -5.17 -7.31
CA PHE A 73 9.85 -5.19 -7.39
C PHE A 73 10.37 -5.09 -8.83
N LEU A 74 9.75 -5.83 -9.74
CA LEU A 74 10.19 -5.88 -11.14
C LEU A 74 9.75 -4.66 -11.96
N VAL A 75 8.57 -4.11 -11.68
CA VAL A 75 7.91 -3.11 -12.54
C VAL A 75 8.12 -1.68 -12.07
N ALA A 76 8.43 -1.43 -10.78
CA ALA A 76 8.57 -0.08 -10.25
C ALA A 76 9.62 0.77 -10.97
N ILE A 77 10.82 0.21 -11.24
CA ILE A 77 11.90 0.92 -11.94
C ILE A 77 11.55 1.19 -13.41
N PRO A 78 11.12 0.21 -14.23
CA PRO A 78 10.65 0.45 -15.58
C PRO A 78 9.51 1.47 -15.66
N SER A 79 8.55 1.40 -14.74
CA SER A 79 7.43 2.36 -14.66
C SER A 79 7.91 3.78 -14.38
N GLY A 80 8.85 3.95 -13.43
CA GLY A 80 9.46 5.25 -13.14
C GLY A 80 10.16 5.84 -14.37
N ALA A 81 10.92 5.02 -15.10
CA ALA A 81 11.56 5.43 -16.35
C ALA A 81 10.54 5.83 -17.42
N TYR A 82 9.43 5.09 -17.54
CA TYR A 82 8.34 5.43 -18.44
C TYR A 82 7.67 6.75 -18.07
N VAL A 83 7.35 6.96 -16.80
CA VAL A 83 6.74 8.20 -16.29
C VAL A 83 7.65 9.40 -16.50
N ASN A 84 8.95 9.23 -16.27
CA ASN A 84 9.92 10.31 -16.52
C ASN A 84 10.00 10.72 -18.00
N ARG A 85 9.85 9.76 -18.91
CA ARG A 85 9.92 10.01 -20.36
C ARG A 85 8.61 10.54 -20.96
N TYR A 86 7.46 10.03 -20.49
CA TYR A 86 6.16 10.24 -21.13
C TYR A 86 5.16 11.05 -20.29
N GLY A 87 5.54 11.41 -19.06
CA GLY A 87 4.70 12.18 -18.13
C GLY A 87 3.73 11.33 -17.30
N TYR A 88 3.17 11.96 -16.27
CA TYR A 88 2.31 11.30 -15.28
C TYR A 88 1.03 10.73 -15.88
N LYS A 89 0.34 11.49 -16.75
CA LYS A 89 -0.93 11.06 -17.36
C LYS A 89 -0.77 9.76 -18.14
N ARG A 90 0.27 9.65 -18.97
CA ARG A 90 0.53 8.43 -19.77
C ARG A 90 0.92 7.26 -18.88
N GLY A 91 1.68 7.50 -17.80
CA GLY A 91 2.00 6.49 -16.80
C GLY A 91 0.74 5.94 -16.11
N ILE A 92 -0.16 6.80 -15.68
CA ILE A 92 -1.44 6.41 -15.08
C ILE A 92 -2.29 5.60 -16.07
N LEU A 93 -2.43 6.06 -17.32
CA LEU A 93 -3.20 5.34 -18.34
C LEU A 93 -2.62 3.96 -18.65
N LEU A 94 -1.29 3.84 -18.78
CA LEU A 94 -0.62 2.55 -18.94
C LEU A 94 -0.92 1.62 -17.77
N GLY A 95 -0.77 2.10 -16.54
CA GLY A 95 -1.05 1.34 -15.33
C GLY A 95 -2.51 0.86 -15.27
N LEU A 96 -3.48 1.73 -15.60
CA LEU A 96 -4.91 1.38 -15.63
C LEU A 96 -5.22 0.29 -16.67
N VAL A 97 -4.64 0.38 -17.87
CA VAL A 97 -4.83 -0.62 -18.92
C VAL A 97 -4.24 -1.97 -18.50
N VAL A 98 -3.00 -2.01 -18.00
CA VAL A 98 -2.36 -3.25 -17.53
C VAL A 98 -3.13 -3.84 -16.35
N PHE A 99 -3.59 -3.00 -15.42
CA PHE A 99 -4.41 -3.44 -14.29
C PHE A 99 -5.74 -4.08 -14.76
N ALA A 100 -6.43 -3.45 -15.71
CA ALA A 100 -7.69 -3.98 -16.28
C ALA A 100 -7.46 -5.31 -17.01
N ILE A 101 -6.38 -5.44 -17.79
CA ILE A 101 -6.00 -6.70 -18.44
C ILE A 101 -5.82 -7.79 -17.38
N GLY A 102 -5.04 -7.53 -16.33
CA GLY A 102 -4.83 -8.46 -15.23
C GLY A 102 -6.14 -8.89 -14.55
N ALA A 103 -7.04 -7.94 -14.29
CA ALA A 103 -8.35 -8.23 -13.72
C ALA A 103 -9.22 -9.10 -14.67
N LEU A 104 -9.22 -8.83 -15.96
CA LEU A 104 -9.93 -9.64 -16.96
C LEU A 104 -9.33 -11.02 -17.13
N MET A 105 -8.03 -11.23 -16.89
CA MET A 105 -7.40 -12.56 -16.92
C MET A 105 -7.94 -13.50 -15.84
N PHE A 106 -8.58 -12.98 -14.78
CA PHE A 106 -9.30 -13.84 -13.83
C PHE A 106 -10.48 -14.59 -14.50
N VAL A 107 -11.09 -14.04 -15.55
CA VAL A 107 -12.19 -14.68 -16.27
C VAL A 107 -11.81 -16.06 -16.82
N PRO A 108 -10.78 -16.19 -17.68
CA PRO A 108 -10.34 -17.51 -18.13
C PRO A 108 -9.71 -18.33 -16.99
N ALA A 109 -9.06 -17.70 -15.97
CA ALA A 109 -8.48 -18.43 -14.86
C ALA A 109 -9.52 -19.22 -14.05
N THR A 110 -10.73 -18.69 -13.89
CA THR A 110 -11.84 -19.38 -13.19
C THR A 110 -12.38 -20.60 -13.96
N ALA A 111 -12.06 -20.76 -15.25
CA ALA A 111 -12.45 -21.93 -16.01
C ALA A 111 -11.51 -23.14 -15.76
N TYR A 112 -10.32 -22.90 -15.23
CA TYR A 112 -9.36 -23.94 -14.91
C TYR A 112 -9.35 -24.23 -13.41
N ASN A 113 -9.43 -25.50 -13.04
CA ASN A 113 -9.28 -25.93 -11.63
C ASN A 113 -7.80 -26.00 -11.24
N ARG A 114 -7.05 -24.90 -11.43
CA ARG A 114 -5.62 -24.80 -11.17
C ARG A 114 -5.26 -23.45 -10.60
N PHE A 115 -4.29 -23.42 -9.71
CA PHE A 115 -3.86 -22.19 -9.01
C PHE A 115 -3.01 -21.26 -9.90
N ALA A 116 -2.12 -21.82 -10.75
CA ALA A 116 -1.17 -21.07 -11.54
C ALA A 116 -1.78 -19.97 -12.47
N PRO A 117 -2.92 -20.17 -13.16
CA PRO A 117 -3.56 -19.11 -13.94
C PRO A 117 -3.94 -17.87 -13.11
N PHE A 118 -4.35 -18.07 -11.85
CA PHE A 118 -4.68 -16.97 -10.95
C PHE A 118 -3.43 -16.17 -10.53
N LEU A 119 -2.31 -16.86 -10.30
CA LEU A 119 -1.03 -16.21 -10.02
C LEU A 119 -0.58 -15.31 -11.17
N LEU A 120 -0.72 -15.79 -12.42
CA LEU A 120 -0.38 -15.00 -13.60
C LEU A 120 -1.30 -13.78 -13.75
N ALA A 121 -2.62 -13.97 -13.61
CA ALA A 121 -3.58 -12.88 -13.65
C ALA A 121 -3.27 -11.82 -12.59
N LEU A 122 -2.95 -12.27 -11.37
CA LEU A 122 -2.60 -11.40 -10.26
C LEU A 122 -1.28 -10.66 -10.49
N PHE A 123 -0.28 -11.31 -11.05
CA PHE A 123 1.00 -10.69 -11.39
C PHE A 123 0.82 -9.55 -12.41
N VAL A 124 0.01 -9.76 -13.45
CA VAL A 124 -0.28 -8.73 -14.47
C VAL A 124 -1.07 -7.59 -13.83
N LEU A 125 -2.08 -7.88 -13.01
CA LEU A 125 -2.85 -6.88 -12.28
C LEU A 125 -1.96 -6.04 -11.37
N ALA A 126 -1.09 -6.67 -10.59
CA ALA A 126 -0.16 -6.02 -9.69
C ALA A 126 0.91 -5.20 -10.43
N SER A 127 1.30 -5.62 -11.64
CA SER A 127 2.17 -4.82 -12.51
C SER A 127 1.51 -3.49 -12.90
N GLY A 128 0.21 -3.52 -13.21
CA GLY A 128 -0.59 -2.32 -13.43
C GLY A 128 -0.67 -1.45 -12.17
N ALA A 129 -0.91 -2.06 -11.00
CA ALA A 129 -0.95 -1.35 -9.72
C ALA A 129 0.38 -0.68 -9.38
N ALA A 130 1.51 -1.37 -9.56
CA ALA A 130 2.85 -0.81 -9.35
C ALA A 130 3.15 0.38 -10.26
N CYS A 131 2.72 0.31 -11.53
CA CYS A 131 2.83 1.43 -12.46
C CYS A 131 1.97 2.63 -12.02
N LEU A 132 0.73 2.37 -11.58
CA LEU A 132 -0.16 3.40 -11.03
C LEU A 132 0.44 4.07 -9.80
N GLU A 133 0.97 3.30 -8.87
CA GLU A 133 1.56 3.84 -7.64
C GLU A 133 2.78 4.70 -7.92
N THR A 134 3.65 4.25 -8.84
CA THR A 134 4.84 4.98 -9.26
C THR A 134 4.49 6.32 -9.92
N ALA A 135 3.35 6.41 -10.61
CA ALA A 135 2.89 7.63 -11.28
C ALA A 135 2.01 8.51 -10.36
N ALA A 136 1.04 7.93 -9.66
CA ALA A 136 0.00 8.67 -8.94
C ALA A 136 0.52 9.28 -7.62
N ASN A 137 1.40 8.60 -6.87
CA ASN A 137 1.94 9.12 -5.61
C ASN A 137 2.67 10.47 -5.80
N PRO A 138 3.68 10.58 -6.67
CA PRO A 138 4.32 11.87 -6.91
C PRO A 138 3.37 12.87 -7.57
N TYR A 139 2.48 12.43 -8.48
CA TYR A 139 1.53 13.33 -9.12
C TYR A 139 0.62 14.05 -8.12
N VAL A 140 0.08 13.34 -7.12
CA VAL A 140 -0.72 13.95 -6.04
C VAL A 140 0.07 15.01 -5.26
N THR A 141 1.36 14.77 -5.02
CA THR A 141 2.17 15.73 -4.24
C THR A 141 2.40 17.03 -4.98
N VAL A 142 2.46 16.99 -6.33
CA VAL A 142 2.71 18.17 -7.17
C VAL A 142 1.43 18.85 -7.66
N LEU A 143 0.25 18.26 -7.44
CA LEU A 143 -1.05 18.89 -7.75
C LEU A 143 -1.38 20.01 -6.76
N GLY A 144 -1.08 21.26 -7.13
CA GLY A 144 -1.37 22.48 -6.34
C GLY A 144 -0.16 22.98 -5.54
N ALA A 145 -0.40 23.81 -4.50
CA ALA A 145 0.67 24.44 -3.74
C ALA A 145 1.60 23.40 -3.08
N PRO A 146 2.95 23.61 -3.12
CA PRO A 146 3.94 22.65 -2.60
C PRO A 146 3.73 22.29 -1.13
N GLU A 147 3.33 23.26 -0.31
CA GLU A 147 3.11 23.09 1.14
C GLU A 147 1.97 22.09 1.44
N GLY A 148 1.02 21.93 0.53
CA GLY A 148 -0.11 21.00 0.64
C GLY A 148 0.17 19.57 0.14
N GLY A 149 1.34 19.30 -0.44
CA GLY A 149 1.65 18.02 -1.09
C GLY A 149 1.50 16.81 -0.18
N ALA A 150 2.09 16.88 1.01
CA ALA A 150 2.00 15.81 2.02
C ALA A 150 0.55 15.57 2.47
N ARG A 151 -0.24 16.63 2.68
CA ARG A 151 -1.65 16.54 3.06
C ARG A 151 -2.50 15.88 1.97
N ARG A 152 -2.27 16.24 0.70
CA ARG A 152 -2.96 15.62 -0.44
C ARG A 152 -2.64 14.14 -0.57
N LEU A 153 -1.37 13.76 -0.42
CA LEU A 153 -0.97 12.35 -0.44
C LEU A 153 -1.59 11.57 0.72
N ASN A 154 -1.58 12.10 1.93
CA ASN A 154 -2.23 11.47 3.08
C ASN A 154 -3.73 11.29 2.87
N LEU A 155 -4.41 12.29 2.29
CA LEU A 155 -5.82 12.16 1.92
C LEU A 155 -6.05 11.05 0.89
N ALA A 156 -5.25 10.99 -0.17
CA ALA A 156 -5.34 9.93 -1.18
C ALA A 156 -5.11 8.54 -0.57
N GLN A 157 -4.09 8.40 0.26
CA GLN A 157 -3.79 7.16 0.99
C GLN A 157 -4.90 6.74 1.98
N ALA A 158 -5.68 7.69 2.53
CA ALA A 158 -6.84 7.34 3.35
C ALA A 158 -7.93 6.62 2.52
N PHE A 159 -8.10 6.98 1.25
CA PHE A 159 -9.02 6.26 0.35
C PHE A 159 -8.52 4.86 -0.02
N THR A 160 -7.20 4.63 -0.06
CA THR A 160 -6.66 3.26 -0.13
C THR A 160 -7.11 2.44 1.09
N GLY A 161 -7.06 3.02 2.28
CA GLY A 161 -7.56 2.37 3.51
C GLY A 161 -9.03 2.02 3.43
N LEU A 162 -9.88 2.93 2.91
CA LEU A 162 -11.30 2.67 2.70
C LEU A 162 -11.54 1.55 1.66
N GLY A 163 -10.74 1.52 0.59
CA GLY A 163 -10.78 0.43 -0.38
C GLY A 163 -10.40 -0.90 0.24
N SER A 164 -9.30 -0.94 1.00
CA SER A 164 -8.83 -2.14 1.69
C SER A 164 -9.84 -2.67 2.71
N PHE A 165 -10.56 -1.78 3.39
CA PHE A 165 -11.69 -2.15 4.25
C PHE A 165 -12.83 -2.82 3.48
N ALA A 166 -13.18 -2.32 2.29
CA ALA A 166 -14.25 -2.87 1.48
C ALA A 166 -13.92 -4.26 0.92
N GLY A 167 -12.63 -4.57 0.68
CA GLY A 167 -12.17 -5.85 0.12
C GLY A 167 -12.64 -7.07 0.91
N PRO A 168 -12.30 -7.20 2.20
CA PRO A 168 -12.74 -8.33 3.02
C PRO A 168 -14.25 -8.41 3.22
N ILE A 169 -14.99 -7.29 3.20
CA ILE A 169 -16.46 -7.30 3.23
C ILE A 169 -16.99 -7.98 1.97
N ILE A 170 -16.53 -7.55 0.80
CA ILE A 170 -16.94 -8.16 -0.48
C ILE A 170 -16.58 -9.64 -0.50
N GLY A 171 -15.36 -9.98 -0.08
CA GLY A 171 -14.92 -11.37 0.01
C GLY A 171 -15.78 -12.19 0.99
N GLY A 172 -16.09 -11.65 2.16
CA GLY A 172 -16.95 -12.30 3.15
C GLY A 172 -18.35 -12.58 2.63
N LEU A 173 -18.94 -11.64 1.89
CA LEU A 173 -20.28 -11.75 1.33
C LEU A 173 -20.38 -12.66 0.11
N PHE A 174 -19.36 -12.67 -0.75
CA PHE A 174 -19.44 -13.30 -2.05
C PHE A 174 -18.61 -14.58 -2.19
N PHE A 175 -17.45 -14.68 -1.48
CA PHE A 175 -16.54 -15.82 -1.64
C PHE A 175 -16.82 -16.94 -0.63
N PHE A 176 -17.33 -16.62 0.57
CA PHE A 176 -17.55 -17.59 1.65
C PHE A 176 -19.06 -17.80 1.90
N ARG A 177 -19.80 -18.20 0.87
CA ARG A 177 -21.22 -18.56 1.01
C ARG A 177 -21.34 -20.01 1.46
N ASP A 178 -22.13 -20.24 2.50
CA ASP A 178 -22.43 -21.58 2.99
C ASP A 178 -23.11 -22.42 1.89
N GLY A 179 -22.65 -23.66 1.69
CA GLY A 179 -23.18 -24.55 0.66
C GLY A 179 -22.78 -24.21 -0.77
N ALA A 180 -21.85 -23.27 -0.97
CA ALA A 180 -21.38 -22.92 -2.32
C ALA A 180 -20.62 -24.08 -2.97
N THR A 181 -20.99 -24.41 -4.20
CA THR A 181 -20.25 -25.34 -5.05
C THR A 181 -18.99 -24.65 -5.60
N PHE A 182 -18.01 -25.43 -6.08
CA PHE A 182 -16.83 -24.87 -6.76
C PHE A 182 -17.21 -23.90 -7.87
N VAL A 183 -18.20 -24.24 -8.71
CA VAL A 183 -18.65 -23.40 -9.83
C VAL A 183 -19.24 -22.09 -9.37
N SER A 184 -20.08 -22.08 -8.32
CA SER A 184 -20.66 -20.83 -7.79
C SER A 184 -19.61 -19.97 -7.09
N SER A 185 -18.68 -20.58 -6.40
CA SER A 185 -17.56 -19.94 -5.72
C SER A 185 -16.63 -19.24 -6.73
N MET A 186 -16.19 -19.94 -7.78
CA MET A 186 -15.39 -19.36 -8.87
C MET A 186 -16.17 -18.32 -9.67
N GLY A 187 -17.49 -18.49 -9.81
CA GLY A 187 -18.36 -17.49 -10.42
C GLY A 187 -18.37 -16.16 -9.66
N SER A 188 -18.33 -16.20 -8.33
CA SER A 188 -18.23 -15.01 -7.48
C SER A 188 -16.90 -14.28 -7.67
N VAL A 189 -15.79 -15.00 -7.72
CA VAL A 189 -14.45 -14.43 -8.03
C VAL A 189 -14.46 -13.77 -9.41
N ARG A 190 -14.95 -14.49 -10.42
CA ARG A 190 -15.06 -13.96 -11.79
C ARG A 190 -15.86 -12.67 -11.84
N LEU A 191 -17.05 -12.64 -11.24
CA LEU A 191 -17.93 -11.47 -11.24
C LEU A 191 -17.24 -10.27 -10.56
N THR A 192 -16.59 -10.50 -9.42
CA THR A 192 -15.88 -9.45 -8.68
C THR A 192 -14.77 -8.83 -9.53
N TYR A 193 -13.93 -9.64 -10.19
CA TYR A 193 -12.83 -9.11 -10.99
C TYR A 193 -13.30 -8.49 -12.33
N VAL A 194 -14.40 -8.95 -12.91
CA VAL A 194 -15.06 -8.27 -14.04
C VAL A 194 -15.59 -6.91 -13.62
N ALA A 195 -16.22 -6.80 -12.45
CA ALA A 195 -16.69 -5.50 -11.93
C ALA A 195 -15.51 -4.54 -11.67
N ILE A 196 -14.42 -5.03 -11.09
CA ILE A 196 -13.18 -4.24 -10.89
C ILE A 196 -12.63 -3.77 -12.24
N ALA A 197 -12.53 -4.66 -13.23
CA ALA A 197 -12.04 -4.30 -14.56
C ALA A 197 -12.92 -3.23 -15.21
N ALA A 198 -14.25 -3.33 -15.10
CA ALA A 198 -15.18 -2.34 -15.61
C ALA A 198 -14.96 -0.96 -14.96
N VAL A 199 -14.84 -0.90 -13.63
CA VAL A 199 -14.55 0.34 -12.89
C VAL A 199 -13.21 0.94 -13.33
N VAL A 200 -12.16 0.12 -13.43
CA VAL A 200 -10.83 0.58 -13.84
C VAL A 200 -10.82 1.09 -15.28
N LEU A 201 -11.54 0.45 -16.20
CA LEU A 201 -11.68 0.92 -17.59
C LEU A 201 -12.47 2.23 -17.67
N LEU A 202 -13.51 2.41 -16.84
CA LEU A 202 -14.23 3.67 -16.73
C LEU A 202 -13.32 4.79 -16.20
N LEU A 203 -12.49 4.49 -15.20
CA LEU A 203 -11.46 5.42 -14.72
C LEU A 203 -10.44 5.73 -15.82
N ALA A 204 -9.98 4.74 -16.58
CA ALA A 204 -9.08 4.97 -17.71
C ALA A 204 -9.69 5.90 -18.76
N ALA A 205 -10.97 5.71 -19.10
CA ALA A 205 -11.70 6.57 -20.02
C ALA A 205 -11.85 8.01 -19.47
N ALA A 206 -12.12 8.14 -18.15
CA ALA A 206 -12.20 9.42 -17.48
C ALA A 206 -10.83 10.16 -17.49
N PHE A 207 -9.75 9.45 -17.16
CA PHE A 207 -8.38 10.00 -17.24
C PHE A 207 -7.97 10.39 -18.65
N TRP A 208 -8.34 9.59 -19.64
CA TRP A 208 -8.05 9.89 -21.04
C TRP A 208 -8.72 11.19 -21.49
N ARG A 209 -10.00 11.38 -21.14
CA ARG A 209 -10.76 12.60 -21.46
C ARG A 209 -10.36 13.82 -20.63
N ALA A 210 -9.89 13.61 -19.40
CA ALA A 210 -9.52 14.68 -18.50
C ALA A 210 -8.29 15.44 -19.01
N HIS A 211 -8.37 16.77 -19.05
CA HIS A 211 -7.21 17.65 -19.27
C HIS A 211 -6.47 17.80 -17.94
N LEU A 212 -5.58 16.85 -17.66
CA LEU A 212 -4.75 16.87 -16.48
C LEU A 212 -3.60 17.86 -16.69
N PRO A 213 -3.28 18.72 -15.72
CA PRO A 213 -2.11 19.56 -15.80
C PRO A 213 -0.86 18.68 -15.85
N GLU A 214 -0.10 18.77 -16.93
CA GLU A 214 1.26 18.23 -16.97
C GLU A 214 2.13 19.19 -16.17
N ILE A 215 2.66 18.69 -15.08
CA ILE A 215 3.56 19.47 -14.23
C ILE A 215 4.95 19.04 -14.62
N GLU A 216 5.60 19.87 -15.42
CA GLU A 216 7.04 19.80 -15.58
C GLU A 216 7.64 20.05 -14.20
N ASP A 217 8.50 19.13 -13.74
CA ASP A 217 9.31 19.36 -12.56
C ASP A 217 10.16 20.62 -12.84
N SER A 218 9.62 21.79 -12.55
CA SER A 218 10.41 23.02 -12.50
C SER A 218 11.41 22.83 -11.38
N GLU A 219 12.56 22.28 -11.72
CA GLU A 219 13.75 22.50 -10.92
C GLU A 219 13.91 24.01 -10.82
N THR A 220 13.51 24.57 -9.70
CA THR A 220 13.91 25.90 -9.31
C THR A 220 15.43 25.91 -9.18
N LEU A 221 16.08 26.28 -10.29
CA LEU A 221 17.53 26.48 -10.44
C LEU A 221 18.02 27.67 -9.59
N THR A 222 17.52 27.88 -8.39
CA THR A 222 17.79 29.10 -7.61
C THR A 222 18.55 28.86 -6.30
N GLU A 223 18.88 27.62 -5.94
CA GLU A 223 19.82 27.40 -4.83
C GLU A 223 21.02 26.55 -5.28
N PRO A 224 22.26 26.91 -4.85
CA PRO A 224 23.43 26.09 -5.13
C PRO A 224 23.20 24.68 -4.56
N LEU A 225 23.33 23.66 -5.42
CA LEU A 225 23.16 22.25 -5.07
C LEU A 225 24.04 21.90 -3.84
N LYS A 226 23.41 21.83 -2.69
CA LYS A 226 24.09 21.36 -1.48
C LYS A 226 24.60 19.95 -1.74
N TYR A 227 25.90 19.72 -1.59
CA TYR A 227 26.48 18.40 -1.78
C TYR A 227 25.79 17.39 -0.87
N VAL A 228 25.14 16.40 -1.47
CA VAL A 228 24.55 15.25 -0.77
C VAL A 228 25.37 14.02 -1.10
N ALA A 229 25.92 13.36 -0.09
CA ALA A 229 26.70 12.14 -0.25
C ALA A 229 25.88 11.04 -0.98
N PRO A 230 26.52 10.13 -1.72
CA PRO A 230 25.85 9.01 -2.38
C PRO A 230 24.97 8.22 -1.42
N LEU A 231 23.79 7.76 -1.88
CA LEU A 231 22.83 7.03 -1.06
C LEU A 231 23.43 5.83 -0.31
N ARG A 232 24.41 5.15 -0.92
CA ARG A 232 25.16 4.04 -0.30
C ARG A 232 25.98 4.44 0.95
N GLN A 233 26.23 5.72 1.16
CA GLN A 233 26.94 6.23 2.33
C GLN A 233 25.99 6.78 3.40
N GLN A 234 24.70 6.89 3.09
CA GLN A 234 23.67 7.42 3.98
C GLN A 234 23.13 6.31 4.89
N ARG A 235 23.75 6.09 6.05
CA ARG A 235 23.38 5.01 6.99
C ARG A 235 21.90 5.06 7.37
N ARG A 236 21.34 6.27 7.61
CA ARG A 236 19.92 6.44 7.93
C ARG A 236 19.02 5.97 6.80
N PHE A 237 19.34 6.33 5.55
CA PHE A 237 18.62 5.91 4.38
C PHE A 237 18.67 4.38 4.21
N ILE A 238 19.86 3.78 4.25
CA ILE A 238 20.01 2.32 4.11
C ILE A 238 19.18 1.60 5.17
N PHE A 239 19.30 2.00 6.45
CA PHE A 239 18.52 1.38 7.51
C PHE A 239 17.01 1.59 7.33
N SER A 240 16.58 2.75 6.77
CA SER A 240 15.17 2.99 6.48
C SER A 240 14.62 2.04 5.40
N VAL A 241 15.41 1.71 4.37
CA VAL A 241 15.01 0.74 3.32
C VAL A 241 14.85 -0.66 3.93
N PHE A 242 15.77 -1.09 4.80
CA PHE A 242 15.62 -2.35 5.54
C PHE A 242 14.40 -2.32 6.47
N ALA A 243 14.23 -1.25 7.25
CA ALA A 243 13.08 -1.11 8.15
C ALA A 243 11.75 -1.13 7.36
N GLN A 244 11.72 -0.50 6.18
CA GLN A 244 10.55 -0.49 5.31
C GLN A 244 10.23 -1.90 4.79
N PHE A 245 11.25 -2.65 4.35
CA PHE A 245 11.12 -4.04 3.93
C PHE A 245 10.52 -4.90 5.04
N PHE A 246 11.07 -4.85 6.24
CA PHE A 246 10.59 -5.65 7.37
C PHE A 246 9.23 -5.19 7.89
N TYR A 247 8.97 -3.88 7.90
CA TYR A 247 7.63 -3.37 8.23
C TYR A 247 6.57 -3.94 7.26
N PHE A 248 6.84 -3.84 5.97
CA PHE A 248 5.89 -4.30 4.96
C PHE A 248 5.75 -5.83 4.97
N SER A 249 6.83 -6.54 5.29
CA SER A 249 6.80 -7.97 5.59
C SER A 249 5.82 -8.29 6.72
N ALA A 250 5.88 -7.59 7.85
CA ALA A 250 4.97 -7.80 8.97
C ALA A 250 3.52 -7.49 8.57
N GLN A 251 3.27 -6.33 7.99
CA GLN A 251 1.94 -5.88 7.61
C GLN A 251 1.22 -6.87 6.70
N VAL A 252 1.87 -7.26 5.61
CA VAL A 252 1.28 -8.19 4.62
C VAL A 252 1.12 -9.58 5.22
N GLY A 253 2.12 -10.05 5.98
CA GLY A 253 2.05 -11.36 6.62
C GLY A 253 0.92 -11.48 7.62
N ILE A 254 0.70 -10.44 8.43
CA ILE A 254 -0.41 -10.38 9.41
C ILE A 254 -1.75 -10.45 8.70
N ALA A 255 -1.96 -9.62 7.67
CA ALA A 255 -3.22 -9.57 6.95
C ALA A 255 -3.50 -10.88 6.19
N ALA A 256 -2.50 -11.44 5.50
CA ALA A 256 -2.63 -12.67 4.72
C ALA A 256 -3.06 -13.90 5.54
N PHE A 257 -2.61 -13.98 6.79
CA PHE A 257 -2.93 -15.11 7.67
C PHE A 257 -3.92 -14.79 8.78
N PHE A 258 -4.50 -13.59 8.81
CA PHE A 258 -5.48 -13.18 9.81
C PHE A 258 -6.68 -14.13 9.89
N ILE A 259 -7.31 -14.44 8.76
CA ILE A 259 -8.50 -15.30 8.69
C ILE A 259 -8.16 -16.72 9.18
N ASN A 260 -6.99 -17.25 8.79
CA ASN A 260 -6.52 -18.54 9.26
C ASN A 260 -6.38 -18.56 10.78
N TYR A 261 -5.69 -17.56 11.34
CA TYR A 261 -5.48 -17.44 12.76
C TYR A 261 -6.80 -17.31 13.52
N ALA A 262 -7.69 -16.44 13.07
CA ALA A 262 -8.98 -16.20 13.71
C ALA A 262 -9.85 -17.46 13.75
N THR A 263 -9.94 -18.20 12.63
CA THR A 263 -10.76 -19.43 12.54
C THR A 263 -10.18 -20.60 13.34
N GLU A 264 -8.87 -20.63 13.58
CA GLU A 264 -8.23 -21.67 14.38
C GLU A 264 -8.26 -21.41 15.89
N HIS A 265 -8.21 -20.10 16.30
CA HIS A 265 -8.14 -19.74 17.72
C HIS A 265 -9.49 -19.27 18.30
N TRP A 266 -10.50 -19.10 17.47
CA TRP A 266 -11.86 -18.81 17.95
C TRP A 266 -12.80 -19.91 17.53
N ALA A 267 -13.02 -20.86 18.43
CA ALA A 267 -13.86 -22.03 18.17
C ALA A 267 -15.27 -21.61 17.69
N GLY A 268 -15.72 -22.22 16.60
CA GLY A 268 -17.02 -21.93 16.00
C GLY A 268 -17.12 -20.61 15.21
N LEU A 269 -16.02 -19.87 15.04
CA LEU A 269 -16.03 -18.66 14.23
C LEU A 269 -16.12 -19.01 12.73
N PRO A 270 -17.21 -18.63 12.03
CA PRO A 270 -17.33 -18.84 10.59
C PRO A 270 -16.27 -18.02 9.82
N VAL A 271 -15.83 -18.53 8.67
CA VAL A 271 -14.80 -17.87 7.83
C VAL A 271 -15.26 -16.48 7.36
N HIS A 272 -16.54 -16.33 7.01
CA HIS A 272 -17.08 -15.02 6.63
C HIS A 272 -17.01 -14.01 7.78
N SER A 273 -17.26 -14.44 9.03
CA SER A 273 -17.13 -13.58 10.22
C SER A 273 -15.68 -13.19 10.47
N ALA A 274 -14.72 -14.11 10.28
CA ALA A 274 -13.30 -13.79 10.35
C ALA A 274 -12.87 -12.79 9.27
N ALA A 275 -13.46 -12.85 8.06
CA ALA A 275 -13.24 -11.85 7.02
C ALA A 275 -13.78 -10.46 7.42
N PHE A 276 -14.94 -10.39 8.09
CA PHE A 276 -15.46 -9.14 8.64
C PHE A 276 -14.58 -8.60 9.78
N MET A 277 -14.01 -9.47 10.60
CA MET A 277 -13.05 -9.05 11.63
C MET A 277 -11.77 -8.48 11.00
N LEU A 278 -11.28 -9.04 9.90
CA LEU A 278 -10.18 -8.45 9.13
C LEU A 278 -10.55 -7.03 8.65
N SER A 279 -11.76 -6.83 8.14
CA SER A 279 -12.27 -5.49 7.81
C SER A 279 -12.25 -4.55 9.02
N GLY A 280 -12.62 -5.04 10.20
CA GLY A 280 -12.50 -4.31 11.46
C GLY A 280 -11.06 -3.88 11.76
N GLY A 281 -10.08 -4.76 11.52
CA GLY A 281 -8.65 -4.46 11.58
C GLY A 281 -8.25 -3.34 10.58
N MET A 282 -8.74 -3.37 9.35
CA MET A 282 -8.48 -2.34 8.35
C MET A 282 -9.12 -0.98 8.72
N ILE A 283 -10.28 -0.99 9.40
CA ILE A 283 -10.83 0.23 10.01
C ILE A 283 -9.87 0.75 11.10
N ALA A 284 -9.43 -0.12 12.01
CA ALA A 284 -8.50 0.26 13.07
C ALA A 284 -7.21 0.85 12.49
N PHE A 285 -6.69 0.29 11.39
CA PHE A 285 -5.55 0.83 10.65
C PHE A 285 -5.84 2.24 10.11
N THR A 286 -6.99 2.45 9.48
CA THR A 286 -7.37 3.75 8.91
C THR A 286 -7.57 4.79 10.01
N VAL A 287 -8.31 4.46 11.07
CA VAL A 287 -8.52 5.32 12.25
C VAL A 287 -7.19 5.62 12.93
N GLY A 288 -6.33 4.61 13.12
CA GLY A 288 -4.99 4.75 13.67
C GLY A 288 -4.16 5.77 12.90
N ARG A 289 -4.24 5.77 11.56
CA ARG A 289 -3.52 6.73 10.71
C ARG A 289 -3.99 8.17 10.93
N PHE A 290 -5.30 8.41 11.01
CA PHE A 290 -5.83 9.75 11.25
C PHE A 290 -5.50 10.27 12.67
N LEU A 291 -5.74 9.46 13.69
CA LEU A 291 -5.47 9.84 15.08
C LEU A 291 -3.98 10.09 15.32
N SER A 292 -3.14 9.20 14.79
CA SER A 292 -1.69 9.32 14.96
C SER A 292 -1.10 10.51 14.24
N THR A 293 -1.66 10.89 13.08
CA THR A 293 -1.28 12.12 12.37
C THR A 293 -1.54 13.35 13.26
N GLY A 294 -2.63 13.34 14.03
CA GLY A 294 -2.90 14.36 15.07
C GLY A 294 -1.84 14.36 16.19
N PHE A 295 -1.42 13.19 16.66
CA PHE A 295 -0.38 13.07 17.69
C PHE A 295 1.00 13.54 17.23
N MET A 296 1.31 13.45 15.94
CA MET A 296 2.57 13.94 15.36
C MET A 296 2.78 15.45 15.49
N HIS A 297 1.72 16.23 15.79
CA HIS A 297 1.88 17.65 16.13
C HIS A 297 2.52 17.86 17.52
N ARG A 298 2.39 16.88 18.43
CA ARG A 298 2.91 16.97 19.81
C ARG A 298 4.15 16.09 20.03
N PHE A 299 4.27 15.00 19.31
CA PHE A 299 5.34 14.00 19.51
C PHE A 299 6.22 13.89 18.28
N GLN A 300 7.52 13.74 18.49
CA GLN A 300 8.46 13.51 17.40
C GLN A 300 8.11 12.20 16.67
N PRO A 301 8.06 12.21 15.32
CA PRO A 301 7.69 11.02 14.53
C PRO A 301 8.51 9.76 14.85
N GLY A 302 9.82 9.91 15.09
CA GLY A 302 10.68 8.79 15.47
C GLY A 302 10.35 8.19 16.84
N SER A 303 9.88 9.01 17.81
CA SER A 303 9.45 8.52 19.13
C SER A 303 8.13 7.77 19.03
N LEU A 304 7.19 8.31 18.26
CA LEU A 304 5.90 7.66 18.02
C LEU A 304 6.08 6.32 17.29
N LEU A 305 6.95 6.28 16.27
CA LEU A 305 7.32 5.04 15.56
C LEU A 305 7.90 4.00 16.52
N ALA A 306 8.78 4.40 17.46
CA ALA A 306 9.35 3.47 18.44
C ALA A 306 8.29 2.87 19.35
N VAL A 307 7.38 3.68 19.89
CA VAL A 307 6.28 3.18 20.74
C VAL A 307 5.39 2.23 19.94
N TYR A 308 5.00 2.59 18.73
CA TYR A 308 4.11 1.79 17.90
C TYR A 308 4.76 0.45 17.51
N ALA A 309 6.03 0.45 17.11
CA ALA A 309 6.76 -0.77 16.80
C ALA A 309 6.91 -1.69 18.02
N LEU A 310 7.18 -1.11 19.20
CA LEU A 310 7.29 -1.89 20.45
C LEU A 310 5.95 -2.52 20.84
N VAL A 311 4.85 -1.75 20.77
CA VAL A 311 3.51 -2.28 21.07
C VAL A 311 3.12 -3.38 20.09
N SER A 312 3.37 -3.19 18.78
CA SER A 312 3.11 -4.23 17.77
C SER A 312 3.94 -5.50 18.02
N LEU A 313 5.21 -5.35 18.39
CA LEU A 313 6.06 -6.50 18.79
C LEU A 313 5.44 -7.25 19.97
N VAL A 314 5.07 -6.56 21.05
CA VAL A 314 4.48 -7.19 22.24
C VAL A 314 3.16 -7.88 21.91
N LEU A 315 2.29 -7.23 21.13
CA LEU A 315 1.03 -7.82 20.68
C LEU A 315 1.25 -9.06 19.83
N CYS A 316 2.24 -9.06 18.91
CA CYS A 316 2.57 -10.26 18.14
C CYS A 316 3.07 -11.41 19.02
N LEU A 317 3.89 -11.14 20.03
CA LEU A 317 4.31 -12.17 21.00
C LEU A 317 3.11 -12.72 21.79
N PHE A 318 2.14 -11.87 22.12
CA PHE A 318 0.89 -12.29 22.72
C PHE A 318 0.04 -13.17 21.77
N VAL A 319 0.01 -12.85 20.48
CA VAL A 319 -0.64 -13.65 19.44
C VAL A 319 0.03 -15.02 19.32
N VAL A 320 1.36 -15.11 19.40
CA VAL A 320 2.10 -16.38 19.41
C VAL A 320 1.68 -17.30 20.59
N ALA A 321 1.31 -16.71 21.73
CA ALA A 321 0.84 -17.47 22.88
C ALA A 321 -0.51 -18.20 22.66
N GLY A 322 -1.28 -17.84 21.64
CA GLY A 322 -2.48 -18.57 21.20
C GLY A 322 -3.63 -18.58 22.20
N LEU A 323 -3.89 -17.47 22.91
CA LEU A 323 -4.87 -17.35 23.99
C LEU A 323 -6.34 -17.23 23.50
N GLY A 324 -6.68 -17.95 22.43
CA GLY A 324 -8.04 -18.01 21.90
C GLY A 324 -8.55 -16.65 21.36
N PRO A 325 -9.84 -16.29 21.57
CA PRO A 325 -10.44 -15.05 21.03
C PRO A 325 -9.69 -13.78 21.41
N VAL A 326 -9.07 -13.73 22.59
CA VAL A 326 -8.32 -12.56 23.06
C VAL A 326 -7.10 -12.29 22.18
N SER A 327 -6.43 -13.33 21.70
CA SER A 327 -5.33 -13.19 20.73
C SER A 327 -5.80 -12.67 19.37
N VAL A 328 -7.00 -13.06 18.95
CA VAL A 328 -7.59 -12.55 17.70
C VAL A 328 -7.89 -11.04 17.82
N ILE A 329 -8.42 -10.62 18.96
CA ILE A 329 -8.64 -9.18 19.23
C ILE A 329 -7.30 -8.44 19.31
N ALA A 330 -6.29 -9.00 19.97
CA ALA A 330 -4.95 -8.42 19.99
C ALA A 330 -4.38 -8.25 18.59
N LEU A 331 -4.60 -9.23 17.71
CA LEU A 331 -4.19 -9.15 16.31
C LEU A 331 -4.90 -8.02 15.55
N MET A 332 -6.20 -7.78 15.82
CA MET A 332 -6.90 -6.61 15.27
C MET A 332 -6.31 -5.28 15.77
N VAL A 333 -5.86 -5.22 17.01
CA VAL A 333 -5.23 -4.02 17.58
C VAL A 333 -3.86 -3.73 16.94
N VAL A 334 -3.13 -4.75 16.47
CA VAL A 334 -1.86 -4.55 15.74
C VAL A 334 -2.06 -3.63 14.53
N PHE A 335 -3.17 -3.78 13.77
CA PHE A 335 -3.47 -2.93 12.61
C PHE A 335 -3.50 -1.43 12.96
N PHE A 336 -3.98 -1.07 14.15
CA PHE A 336 -3.94 0.33 14.60
C PHE A 336 -2.50 0.83 14.73
N PHE A 337 -1.63 0.07 15.38
CA PHE A 337 -0.25 0.49 15.64
C PHE A 337 0.66 0.42 14.41
N GLU A 338 0.38 -0.43 13.43
CA GLU A 338 1.16 -0.45 12.19
C GLU A 338 0.80 0.71 11.22
N SER A 339 -0.30 1.40 11.45
CA SER A 339 -0.91 2.37 10.52
C SER A 339 0.00 3.50 10.04
N ILE A 340 0.89 4.01 10.91
CA ILE A 340 1.79 5.14 10.60
C ILE A 340 3.20 4.72 10.22
N MET A 341 3.53 3.43 10.35
CA MET A 341 4.92 2.99 10.22
C MET A 341 5.45 3.25 8.82
N PHE A 342 4.69 2.91 7.77
CA PHE A 342 5.08 3.15 6.38
C PHE A 342 5.46 4.61 6.11
N PRO A 343 4.55 5.58 6.28
CA PRO A 343 4.85 6.96 5.94
C PRO A 343 5.94 7.56 6.84
N THR A 344 6.05 7.11 8.09
CA THR A 344 7.05 7.62 9.02
C THR A 344 8.45 7.10 8.68
N ILE A 345 8.60 5.80 8.41
CA ILE A 345 9.89 5.22 7.98
C ILE A 345 10.34 5.87 6.67
N PHE A 346 9.42 6.01 5.71
CA PHE A 346 9.67 6.66 4.43
C PHE A 346 10.16 8.09 4.63
N ALA A 347 9.42 8.92 5.34
CA ALA A 347 9.76 10.33 5.57
C ALA A 347 11.10 10.49 6.29
N LEU A 348 11.36 9.69 7.33
CA LEU A 348 12.63 9.69 8.03
C LEU A 348 13.80 9.23 7.14
N GLY A 349 13.54 8.28 6.24
CA GLY A 349 14.55 7.75 5.32
C GLY A 349 14.97 8.73 4.23
N VAL A 350 14.01 9.47 3.66
CA VAL A 350 14.29 10.42 2.57
C VAL A 350 14.63 11.83 3.05
N LYS A 351 14.53 12.09 4.35
CA LYS A 351 14.82 13.41 4.94
C LYS A 351 16.24 13.83 4.65
N ASP A 352 16.44 15.09 4.26
CA ASP A 352 17.73 15.74 4.00
C ASP A 352 18.50 15.20 2.77
N LEU A 353 17.85 14.44 1.85
CA LEU A 353 18.49 13.88 0.66
C LEU A 353 18.46 14.80 -0.58
N GLY A 354 17.79 15.96 -0.51
CA GLY A 354 17.73 16.96 -1.59
C GLY A 354 17.38 16.33 -2.96
N HIS A 355 18.20 16.60 -3.99
CA HIS A 355 17.98 16.09 -5.36
C HIS A 355 17.99 14.55 -5.48
N ARG A 356 18.47 13.80 -4.46
CA ARG A 356 18.47 12.33 -4.43
C ARG A 356 17.17 11.75 -3.88
N THR A 357 16.23 12.58 -3.44
CA THR A 357 14.95 12.12 -2.84
C THR A 357 14.15 11.25 -3.80
N LYS A 358 14.07 11.59 -5.10
CA LYS A 358 13.36 10.78 -6.11
C LYS A 358 13.97 9.38 -6.24
N GLN A 359 15.29 9.29 -6.31
CA GLN A 359 16.01 8.00 -6.36
C GLN A 359 15.83 7.21 -5.06
N ALA A 360 15.91 7.88 -3.92
CA ALA A 360 15.68 7.25 -2.62
C ALA A 360 14.25 6.71 -2.47
N ALA A 361 13.26 7.44 -2.96
CA ALA A 361 11.86 7.01 -2.98
C ALA A 361 11.67 5.70 -3.76
N SER A 362 12.32 5.52 -4.91
CA SER A 362 12.24 4.28 -5.69
C SER A 362 12.75 3.07 -4.91
N PHE A 363 13.82 3.21 -4.12
CA PHE A 363 14.30 2.14 -3.25
C PHE A 363 13.35 1.83 -2.09
N GLN A 364 12.68 2.85 -1.54
CA GLN A 364 11.66 2.65 -0.52
C GLN A 364 10.44 1.88 -1.08
N VAL A 365 10.03 2.16 -2.32
CA VAL A 365 8.96 1.40 -3.00
C VAL A 365 9.41 -0.02 -3.31
N MET A 366 10.66 -0.24 -3.74
CA MET A 366 11.20 -1.59 -3.93
C MET A 366 11.17 -2.42 -2.63
N ALA A 367 11.31 -1.78 -1.48
CA ALA A 367 11.27 -2.45 -0.17
C ALA A 367 9.88 -3.08 0.13
N LEU A 368 8.80 -2.71 -0.59
CA LEU A 368 7.49 -3.36 -0.49
C LEU A 368 7.55 -4.85 -0.90
N PHE A 369 8.63 -5.27 -1.56
CA PHE A 369 8.91 -6.69 -1.82
C PHE A 369 8.96 -7.55 -0.54
N GLY A 370 9.16 -6.96 0.63
CA GLY A 370 9.00 -7.63 1.91
C GLY A 370 7.64 -8.34 2.05
N GLY A 371 6.58 -7.77 1.47
CA GLY A 371 5.26 -8.38 1.39
C GLY A 371 5.18 -9.67 0.56
N ALA A 372 6.17 -9.95 -0.30
CA ALA A 372 6.30 -11.22 -1.00
C ALA A 372 6.97 -12.30 -0.11
N VAL A 373 7.93 -11.89 0.70
CA VAL A 373 8.81 -12.83 1.43
C VAL A 373 8.16 -13.35 2.71
N ALA A 374 7.61 -12.46 3.53
CA ALA A 374 7.09 -12.86 4.85
C ALA A 374 5.91 -13.83 4.79
N PRO A 375 4.89 -13.67 3.93
CA PRO A 375 3.81 -14.64 3.85
C PRO A 375 4.30 -16.05 3.45
N LEU A 376 5.31 -16.16 2.59
CA LEU A 376 5.92 -17.45 2.24
C LEU A 376 6.58 -18.10 3.47
N CYS A 377 7.36 -17.33 4.22
CA CYS A 377 7.98 -17.81 5.47
C CYS A 377 6.92 -18.20 6.50
N MET A 378 5.89 -17.36 6.68
CA MET A 378 4.79 -17.61 7.61
C MET A 378 3.99 -18.85 7.21
N GLY A 379 3.68 -19.01 5.91
CA GLY A 379 3.00 -20.18 5.37
C GLY A 379 3.78 -21.47 5.63
N ALA A 380 5.09 -21.48 5.35
CA ALA A 380 5.95 -22.62 5.58
C ALA A 380 6.05 -23.00 7.08
N ILE A 381 6.08 -22.01 7.97
CA ILE A 381 6.06 -22.25 9.44
C ILE A 381 4.68 -22.75 9.88
N ALA A 382 3.60 -22.13 9.37
CA ALA A 382 2.24 -22.50 9.72
C ALA A 382 1.89 -23.93 9.32
N ASP A 383 2.38 -24.40 8.16
CA ASP A 383 2.15 -25.77 7.68
C ASP A 383 2.93 -26.82 8.51
N ARG A 384 4.06 -26.45 9.14
CA ARG A 384 4.92 -27.38 9.88
C ARG A 384 4.71 -27.35 11.39
N VAL A 385 4.52 -26.16 11.95
CA VAL A 385 4.55 -25.94 13.42
C VAL A 385 3.21 -25.39 13.92
N GLY A 386 2.40 -24.84 13.03
CA GLY A 386 1.10 -24.21 13.33
C GLY A 386 1.11 -22.70 13.16
N ILE A 387 -0.11 -22.15 13.04
CA ILE A 387 -0.32 -20.75 12.69
C ILE A 387 0.22 -19.77 13.74
N SER A 388 0.12 -20.11 15.03
CA SER A 388 0.62 -19.25 16.12
C SER A 388 2.11 -18.99 16.01
N ALA A 389 2.92 -20.04 15.73
CA ALA A 389 4.36 -19.92 15.57
C ALA A 389 4.75 -19.04 14.37
N ALA A 390 3.92 -18.99 13.31
CA ALA A 390 4.17 -18.14 12.16
C ALA A 390 4.22 -16.65 12.51
N TYR A 391 3.52 -16.22 13.56
CA TYR A 391 3.52 -14.82 14.03
C TYR A 391 4.82 -14.38 14.72
N LEU A 392 5.79 -15.29 14.93
CA LEU A 392 7.16 -14.91 15.28
C LEU A 392 7.85 -14.12 14.16
N VAL A 393 7.45 -14.33 12.89
CA VAL A 393 8.00 -13.58 11.75
C VAL A 393 7.66 -12.08 11.86
N PRO A 394 6.39 -11.65 11.94
CA PRO A 394 6.07 -10.24 12.14
C PRO A 394 6.62 -9.69 13.47
N ALA A 395 6.69 -10.48 14.55
CA ALA A 395 7.33 -10.03 15.78
C ALA A 395 8.81 -9.64 15.55
N ALA A 396 9.59 -10.50 14.88
CA ALA A 396 10.97 -10.18 14.51
C ALA A 396 11.08 -8.96 13.60
N CYS A 397 10.15 -8.79 12.65
CA CYS A 397 10.10 -7.63 11.78
C CYS A 397 9.88 -6.33 12.57
N PHE A 398 8.93 -6.30 13.51
CA PHE A 398 8.69 -5.12 14.36
C PHE A 398 9.88 -4.81 15.28
N ALA A 399 10.64 -5.81 15.73
CA ALA A 399 11.88 -5.57 16.47
C ALA A 399 12.91 -4.79 15.64
N ILE A 400 13.03 -5.08 14.34
CA ILE A 400 13.92 -4.34 13.42
C ILE A 400 13.42 -2.91 13.22
N VAL A 401 12.09 -2.71 13.03
CA VAL A 401 11.49 -1.38 12.91
C VAL A 401 11.72 -0.56 14.19
N PHE A 402 11.57 -1.18 15.36
CA PHE A 402 11.89 -0.54 16.64
C PHE A 402 13.37 -0.12 16.71
N GLY A 403 14.30 -0.99 16.28
CA GLY A 403 15.72 -0.69 16.19
C GLY A 403 16.01 0.52 15.30
N PHE A 404 15.36 0.62 14.13
CA PHE A 404 15.44 1.79 13.26
C PHE A 404 14.94 3.07 13.94
N ALA A 405 13.80 3.00 14.61
CA ALA A 405 13.23 4.15 15.32
C ALA A 405 14.17 4.65 16.43
N MET A 406 14.76 3.75 17.19
CA MET A 406 15.73 4.08 18.24
C MET A 406 17.03 4.68 17.67
N PHE A 407 17.51 4.16 16.54
CA PHE A 407 18.65 4.72 15.83
C PHE A 407 18.41 6.18 15.41
N ASN A 408 17.24 6.49 14.83
CA ASN A 408 16.88 7.86 14.45
C ASN A 408 16.77 8.81 15.64
N ARG A 409 16.23 8.37 16.77
CA ARG A 409 16.14 9.19 17.99
C ARG A 409 17.51 9.63 18.48
N ARG A 410 18.50 8.72 18.50
CA ARG A 410 19.87 9.04 18.93
C ARG A 410 20.53 10.06 18.02
N GLN A 411 20.31 9.99 16.69
CA GLN A 411 20.86 10.98 15.77
C GLN A 411 20.25 12.37 15.95
N SER A 412 18.95 12.45 16.26
CA SER A 412 18.27 13.73 16.48
C SER A 412 18.73 14.42 17.77
N SER A 413 19.09 13.68 18.82
CA SER A 413 19.59 14.24 20.08
C SER A 413 21.04 14.74 19.98
N VAL A 414 21.85 14.21 19.07
CA VAL A 414 23.25 14.66 18.86
C VAL A 414 23.30 15.96 18.05
N VAL A 415 22.33 16.25 17.20
CA VAL A 415 22.26 17.50 16.40
C VAL A 415 21.67 18.67 17.18
N SER A 416 21.00 18.42 18.31
CA SER A 416 20.40 19.43 19.18
C SER A 416 21.30 19.87 20.34
N GLN A 417 22.49 19.33 20.48
CA GLN A 417 23.60 19.78 21.33
C GLN A 417 24.67 20.49 20.49
#